data_6b5bf2603a6e2ce950c01986f51a6adb
#
_entry.id   6b5bf2603a6e2ce950c01986f51a6adb
#
_cell.length_a   1.000
_cell.length_b   1.000
_cell.length_c   1.000
_cell.angle_alpha   90.00
_cell.angle_beta   90.00
_cell.angle_gamma   90.00
#
_symmetry.space_group_name_H-M   'P 1'
#
loop_
_entity.id
_entity.type
_entity.pdbx_description
1 polymer ?
#
loop_
_entity_poly.entity_id
_entity_poly.type
_entity_poly.pdbx_seq_one_letter_code
_entity_poly.pdbx_strand_id
1 'polypeptide(L)'
;MQIILRGLVRRVVVAALLAMSAHAFAGPIGYSVRSDVDRKLYRIDMATGVATDIGVTGFSKIEGLAISTTGEIYGVNPSTAQLVKCSAITGACAAVGTLTGLPQLQVNAGLTFASNGSLYLAMNAVVYRIDPATAATAALGGSGPALSGLAGVAPTATCPSGLFGMGGNGDRGKFYCINTNTGAATLLGSLGPSPLDVGLDGDPATGAVWGISNDEPGQVFAVDPVSLSVSNVNTVTLAGKAIGGFESLAIARTGTAAVGDPVIEPAAAAIPDIPTLGQWPLMLLALLLPLAALAVTRAPVTNSLRRHR
;
A
#
# COMPACT_ATOMS: atom_id res chain seq x y z
N MET A 1 13.57 -44.48 -27.46
CA MET A 1 13.92 -43.07 -27.71
C MET A 1 12.74 -42.10 -27.51
N GLN A 2 11.50 -42.43 -27.92
CA GLN A 2 10.31 -41.56 -27.73
C GLN A 2 9.86 -41.36 -26.28
N ILE A 3 10.07 -42.35 -25.42
CA ILE A 3 9.63 -42.26 -23.98
C ILE A 3 10.49 -41.30 -23.17
N ILE A 4 11.82 -41.24 -23.48
CA ILE A 4 12.75 -40.35 -22.79
C ILE A 4 12.48 -38.89 -23.18
N LEU A 5 12.12 -38.62 -24.42
CA LEU A 5 11.83 -37.29 -24.93
C LEU A 5 10.55 -36.72 -24.31
N ARG A 6 9.49 -37.54 -24.10
CA ARG A 6 8.23 -37.14 -23.43
C ARG A 6 8.45 -36.79 -21.95
N GLY A 7 9.33 -37.50 -21.28
CA GLY A 7 9.67 -37.23 -19.87
C GLY A 7 10.44 -35.91 -19.69
N LEU A 8 11.35 -35.61 -20.63
CA LEU A 8 12.13 -34.38 -20.59
C LEU A 8 11.27 -33.14 -20.87
N VAL A 9 10.41 -33.19 -21.89
CA VAL A 9 9.49 -32.11 -22.25
C VAL A 9 8.51 -31.81 -21.08
N ARG A 10 7.98 -32.86 -20.43
CA ARG A 10 7.06 -32.69 -19.30
C ARG A 10 7.75 -32.05 -18.09
N ARG A 11 9.01 -32.36 -17.82
CA ARG A 11 9.78 -31.75 -16.72
C ARG A 11 10.16 -30.30 -17.02
N VAL A 12 10.47 -29.96 -18.26
CA VAL A 12 10.80 -28.58 -18.67
C VAL A 12 9.56 -27.71 -18.64
N VAL A 13 8.39 -28.22 -19.06
CA VAL A 13 7.13 -27.46 -18.99
C VAL A 13 6.68 -27.24 -17.56
N VAL A 14 6.83 -28.21 -16.66
CA VAL A 14 6.52 -28.05 -15.22
C VAL A 14 7.50 -27.08 -14.56
N ALA A 15 8.78 -27.12 -14.90
CA ALA A 15 9.76 -26.16 -14.39
C ALA A 15 9.52 -24.73 -14.93
N ALA A 16 9.06 -24.59 -16.18
CA ALA A 16 8.70 -23.29 -16.75
C ALA A 16 7.40 -22.72 -16.17
N LEU A 17 6.44 -23.57 -15.78
CA LEU A 17 5.21 -23.14 -15.08
C LEU A 17 5.45 -22.78 -13.61
N LEU A 18 6.45 -23.37 -12.95
CA LEU A 18 6.87 -23.01 -11.59
C LEU A 18 7.76 -21.75 -11.56
N ALA A 19 8.36 -21.38 -12.68
CA ALA A 19 9.08 -20.12 -12.87
C ALA A 19 8.17 -18.95 -13.30
N MET A 20 6.83 -19.14 -13.37
CA MET A 20 5.87 -18.04 -13.30
C MET A 20 5.96 -17.47 -11.89
N SER A 21 7.00 -16.67 -11.73
CA SER A 21 7.32 -15.80 -10.62
C SER A 21 6.04 -15.30 -9.97
N ALA A 22 5.90 -15.58 -8.67
CA ALA A 22 5.18 -14.69 -7.80
C ALA A 22 5.69 -13.27 -8.14
N HIS A 23 4.96 -12.53 -8.93
CA HIS A 23 5.08 -11.10 -8.95
C HIS A 23 4.73 -10.71 -7.52
N ALA A 24 5.75 -10.48 -6.70
CA ALA A 24 5.56 -9.76 -5.47
C ALA A 24 4.97 -8.43 -5.94
N PHE A 25 3.66 -8.27 -5.82
CA PHE A 25 3.05 -6.96 -5.91
C PHE A 25 3.79 -6.15 -4.86
N ALA A 26 4.55 -5.15 -5.29
CA ALA A 26 5.04 -4.15 -4.39
C ALA A 26 3.80 -3.64 -3.64
N GLY A 27 3.80 -3.69 -2.32
CA GLY A 27 2.70 -3.17 -1.52
C GLY A 27 2.51 -1.69 -1.81
N PRO A 28 1.41 -1.11 -1.36
CA PRO A 28 1.23 0.31 -1.53
C PRO A 28 2.33 1.07 -0.78
N ILE A 29 2.61 2.26 -1.26
CA ILE A 29 3.52 3.18 -0.58
C ILE A 29 2.72 3.92 0.48
N GLY A 30 3.21 3.89 1.72
CA GLY A 30 2.71 4.68 2.83
C GLY A 30 3.63 5.88 3.12
N TYR A 31 3.04 6.93 3.67
CA TYR A 31 3.75 8.05 4.28
C TYR A 31 3.37 8.13 5.76
N SER A 32 4.36 8.36 6.61
CA SER A 32 4.16 8.46 8.06
C SER A 32 5.13 9.46 8.69
N VAL A 33 4.78 10.01 9.84
CA VAL A 33 5.61 10.95 10.60
C VAL A 33 5.98 10.33 11.95
N ARG A 34 7.21 10.55 12.39
CA ARG A 34 7.70 10.22 13.73
C ARG A 34 7.76 11.51 14.57
N SER A 35 6.60 12.01 14.96
CA SER A 35 6.44 13.33 15.56
C SER A 35 7.23 13.52 16.84
N ASP A 36 7.17 12.57 17.76
CA ASP A 36 7.81 12.65 19.07
C ASP A 36 9.29 12.23 19.07
N VAL A 37 9.81 11.75 17.91
CA VAL A 37 11.19 11.26 17.82
C VAL A 37 12.09 12.24 17.07
N ASP A 38 11.82 12.50 15.79
CA ASP A 38 12.70 13.30 14.93
C ASP A 38 11.93 14.28 14.02
N ARG A 39 10.60 14.27 14.05
CA ARG A 39 9.70 15.18 13.31
C ARG A 39 9.89 15.10 11.80
N LYS A 40 10.22 13.92 11.29
CA LYS A 40 10.46 13.68 9.88
C LYS A 40 9.30 12.94 9.25
N LEU A 41 9.07 13.25 7.96
CA LEU A 41 8.22 12.46 7.08
C LEU A 41 9.04 11.30 6.51
N TYR A 42 8.45 10.12 6.51
CA TYR A 42 9.01 8.89 5.96
C TYR A 42 8.11 8.35 4.85
N ARG A 43 8.74 7.80 3.82
CA ARG A 43 8.12 6.95 2.83
C ARG A 43 8.36 5.50 3.20
N ILE A 44 7.32 4.67 3.18
CA ILE A 44 7.37 3.29 3.67
C ILE A 44 6.78 2.37 2.59
N ASP A 45 7.52 1.34 2.21
CA ASP A 45 6.98 0.21 1.46
C ASP A 45 6.15 -0.66 2.42
N MET A 46 4.85 -0.66 2.26
CA MET A 46 3.94 -1.34 3.19
C MET A 46 4.01 -2.87 3.09
N ALA A 47 4.50 -3.43 1.97
CA ALA A 47 4.68 -4.88 1.84
C ALA A 47 5.90 -5.39 2.62
N THR A 48 6.93 -4.56 2.78
CA THR A 48 8.21 -4.97 3.36
C THR A 48 8.54 -4.29 4.68
N GLY A 49 7.88 -3.18 5.01
CA GLY A 49 8.18 -2.33 6.15
C GLY A 49 9.45 -1.48 5.96
N VAL A 50 10.05 -1.45 4.76
CA VAL A 50 11.26 -0.64 4.51
C VAL A 50 10.90 0.82 4.41
N ALA A 51 11.47 1.63 5.32
CA ALA A 51 11.30 3.08 5.37
C ALA A 51 12.47 3.82 4.71
N THR A 52 12.15 4.97 4.14
CA THR A 52 13.10 5.95 3.60
C THR A 52 12.80 7.31 4.24
N ASP A 53 13.81 7.98 4.77
CA ASP A 53 13.72 9.33 5.30
C ASP A 53 13.52 10.33 4.13
N ILE A 54 12.48 11.14 4.19
CA ILE A 54 12.23 12.21 3.21
C ILE A 54 12.80 13.54 3.72
N GLY A 55 12.52 13.89 4.98
CA GLY A 55 13.00 15.11 5.60
C GLY A 55 12.11 15.63 6.72
N VAL A 56 12.55 16.75 7.32
CA VAL A 56 11.86 17.35 8.46
C VAL A 56 10.58 18.07 8.06
N THR A 57 9.51 17.92 8.85
CA THR A 57 8.22 18.56 8.58
C THR A 57 8.21 20.07 8.81
N GLY A 58 9.08 20.58 9.68
CA GLY A 58 9.07 21.97 10.11
C GLY A 58 8.06 22.27 11.22
N PHE A 59 7.32 21.28 11.68
CA PHE A 59 6.36 21.41 12.79
C PHE A 59 6.80 20.59 13.99
N SER A 60 6.39 21.01 15.18
CA SER A 60 6.71 20.33 16.43
C SER A 60 6.02 18.97 16.52
N LYS A 61 4.82 18.85 15.96
CA LYS A 61 4.01 17.63 15.98
C LYS A 61 3.09 17.59 14.75
N ILE A 62 2.99 16.43 14.12
CA ILE A 62 2.01 16.12 13.08
C ILE A 62 1.35 14.80 13.45
N GLU A 63 0.06 14.85 13.72
CA GLU A 63 -0.78 13.69 14.00
C GLU A 63 -1.73 13.47 12.85
N GLY A 64 -2.03 12.23 12.52
CA GLY A 64 -2.91 11.89 11.41
C GLY A 64 -2.40 12.43 10.06
N LEU A 65 -2.24 11.54 9.11
CA LEU A 65 -1.94 11.89 7.71
C LEU A 65 -3.03 11.36 6.80
N ALA A 66 -3.24 12.03 5.67
CA ALA A 66 -4.15 11.59 4.61
C ALA A 66 -3.66 12.04 3.25
N ILE A 67 -3.90 11.27 2.20
CA ILE A 67 -3.59 11.66 0.82
C ILE A 67 -4.89 11.91 0.05
N SER A 68 -4.98 13.08 -0.59
CA SER A 68 -6.09 13.42 -1.47
C SER A 68 -6.09 12.61 -2.77
N THR A 69 -7.17 12.68 -3.52
CA THR A 69 -7.25 12.07 -4.87
C THR A 69 -6.26 12.67 -5.86
N THR A 70 -5.75 13.86 -5.57
CA THR A 70 -4.74 14.57 -6.38
C THR A 70 -3.30 14.29 -5.91
N GLY A 71 -3.11 13.43 -4.89
CA GLY A 71 -1.80 13.04 -4.37
C GLY A 71 -1.19 14.01 -3.35
N GLU A 72 -1.98 14.96 -2.82
CA GLU A 72 -1.52 15.91 -1.82
C GLU A 72 -1.58 15.31 -0.41
N ILE A 73 -0.49 15.39 0.34
CA ILE A 73 -0.41 14.87 1.71
C ILE A 73 -0.87 15.96 2.69
N TYR A 74 -1.92 15.67 3.43
CA TYR A 74 -2.43 16.51 4.52
C TYR A 74 -2.10 15.89 5.87
N GLY A 75 -1.93 16.74 6.88
CA GLY A 75 -1.72 16.35 8.27
C GLY A 75 -2.35 17.34 9.23
N VAL A 76 -2.47 16.95 10.48
CA VAL A 76 -2.96 17.81 11.55
C VAL A 76 -1.83 18.13 12.52
N ASN A 77 -1.60 19.42 12.79
CA ASN A 77 -0.74 19.84 13.88
C ASN A 77 -1.62 20.14 15.13
N PRO A 78 -1.67 19.24 16.11
CA PRO A 78 -2.49 19.44 17.28
C PRO A 78 -2.00 20.57 18.17
N SER A 79 -0.70 20.88 18.19
CA SER A 79 -0.15 21.93 19.05
C SER A 79 -0.64 23.34 18.68
N THR A 80 -0.99 23.57 17.41
CA THR A 80 -1.42 24.88 16.87
C THR A 80 -2.81 24.85 16.26
N ALA A 81 -3.53 23.73 16.35
CA ALA A 81 -4.83 23.52 15.72
C ALA A 81 -4.80 23.81 14.19
N GLN A 82 -3.82 23.31 13.48
CA GLN A 82 -3.68 23.60 12.06
C GLN A 82 -3.84 22.34 11.21
N LEU A 83 -4.54 22.49 10.09
CA LEU A 83 -4.39 21.61 8.94
C LEU A 83 -3.11 22.03 8.20
N VAL A 84 -2.27 21.08 7.91
CA VAL A 84 -1.03 21.30 7.14
C VAL A 84 -1.02 20.46 5.87
N LYS A 85 -0.16 20.85 4.92
CA LYS A 85 0.09 20.15 3.68
C LYS A 85 1.58 19.93 3.54
N CYS A 86 1.99 18.67 3.28
CA CYS A 86 3.39 18.26 3.29
C CYS A 86 3.87 17.87 1.88
N SER A 87 5.15 18.16 1.62
CA SER A 87 5.82 17.76 0.39
C SER A 87 6.35 16.33 0.50
N ALA A 88 5.95 15.46 -0.42
CA ALA A 88 6.49 14.11 -0.54
C ALA A 88 7.96 14.08 -1.01
N ILE A 89 8.51 15.20 -1.50
CA ILE A 89 9.91 15.30 -1.95
C ILE A 89 10.83 15.73 -0.82
N THR A 90 10.42 16.75 -0.05
CA THR A 90 11.29 17.41 0.94
C THR A 90 10.90 17.11 2.38
N GLY A 91 9.72 16.54 2.61
CA GLY A 91 9.13 16.35 3.93
C GLY A 91 8.55 17.63 4.54
N ALA A 92 8.93 18.81 4.04
CA ALA A 92 8.51 20.09 4.61
C ALA A 92 6.99 20.26 4.49
N CYS A 93 6.35 20.73 5.57
CA CYS A 93 4.92 21.02 5.61
C CYS A 93 4.70 22.54 5.68
N ALA A 94 3.52 22.98 5.21
CA ALA A 94 3.04 24.35 5.32
C ALA A 94 1.60 24.34 5.85
N ALA A 95 1.24 25.35 6.65
CA ALA A 95 -0.12 25.48 7.16
C ALA A 95 -1.10 25.81 6.01
N VAL A 96 -2.23 25.10 5.98
CA VAL A 96 -3.38 25.43 5.11
C VAL A 96 -4.28 26.44 5.83
N GLY A 97 -4.58 26.18 7.11
CA GLY A 97 -5.44 27.04 7.91
C GLY A 97 -5.63 26.51 9.33
N THR A 98 -6.32 27.28 10.15
CA THR A 98 -6.66 26.87 11.50
C THR A 98 -7.94 26.02 11.49
N LEU A 99 -7.88 24.87 12.15
CA LEU A 99 -9.04 24.01 12.38
C LEU A 99 -9.96 24.68 13.40
N THR A 100 -11.07 25.21 12.92
CA THR A 100 -12.02 25.97 13.75
C THR A 100 -13.00 25.05 14.48
N GLY A 101 -13.42 25.42 15.70
CA GLY A 101 -14.44 24.67 16.44
C GLY A 101 -13.98 23.36 17.08
N LEU A 102 -12.67 23.10 17.09
CA LEU A 102 -12.11 21.98 17.85
C LEU A 102 -11.93 22.40 19.32
N PRO A 103 -12.32 21.55 20.29
CA PRO A 103 -11.85 21.71 21.67
C PRO A 103 -10.33 21.55 21.69
N GLN A 104 -9.70 21.96 22.80
CA GLN A 104 -8.25 21.91 22.95
C GLN A 104 -7.68 20.56 22.47
N LEU A 105 -6.72 20.61 21.55
CA LEU A 105 -6.25 19.46 20.84
C LEU A 105 -5.46 18.53 21.75
N GLN A 106 -5.81 17.27 21.74
CA GLN A 106 -5.05 16.22 22.39
C GLN A 106 -4.26 15.43 21.35
N VAL A 107 -3.24 14.76 21.82
CA VAL A 107 -2.45 13.75 21.11
C VAL A 107 -3.36 12.60 20.70
N ASN A 108 -3.22 12.06 19.52
CA ASN A 108 -3.96 11.00 18.82
C ASN A 108 -5.09 11.56 17.95
N ALA A 109 -4.75 11.74 16.68
CA ALA A 109 -5.69 12.15 15.65
C ALA A 109 -5.60 11.20 14.46
N GLY A 110 -6.71 10.55 14.13
CA GLY A 110 -6.85 9.81 12.86
C GLY A 110 -7.34 10.75 11.77
N LEU A 111 -6.68 10.80 10.62
CA LEU A 111 -7.06 11.60 9.47
C LEU A 111 -7.13 10.71 8.22
N THR A 112 -8.18 10.85 7.41
CA THR A 112 -8.27 10.12 6.13
C THR A 112 -9.21 10.81 5.15
N PHE A 113 -8.95 10.62 3.86
CA PHE A 113 -9.95 10.90 2.82
C PHE A 113 -10.81 9.65 2.59
N ALA A 114 -12.11 9.77 2.75
CA ALA A 114 -13.03 8.72 2.36
C ALA A 114 -13.14 8.59 0.84
N SER A 115 -13.72 7.51 0.35
CA SER A 115 -13.90 7.23 -1.08
C SER A 115 -14.71 8.28 -1.82
N ASN A 116 -15.56 9.03 -1.11
CA ASN A 116 -16.33 10.16 -1.64
C ASN A 116 -15.54 11.48 -1.73
N GLY A 117 -14.24 11.49 -1.38
CA GLY A 117 -13.37 12.65 -1.38
C GLY A 117 -13.49 13.58 -0.17
N SER A 118 -14.35 13.27 0.80
CA SER A 118 -14.45 14.04 2.05
C SER A 118 -13.31 13.72 3.00
N LEU A 119 -12.72 14.74 3.64
CA LEU A 119 -11.68 14.60 4.65
C LEU A 119 -12.32 14.48 6.03
N TYR A 120 -11.97 13.42 6.76
CA TYR A 120 -12.45 13.15 8.12
C TYR A 120 -11.30 13.13 9.10
N LEU A 121 -11.57 13.66 10.28
CA LEU A 121 -10.67 13.68 11.44
C LEU A 121 -11.39 13.02 12.62
N ALA A 122 -10.76 12.05 13.27
CA ALA A 122 -11.17 11.60 14.60
C ALA A 122 -10.21 12.16 15.63
N MET A 123 -10.75 12.82 16.65
CA MET A 123 -9.98 13.39 17.75
C MET A 123 -10.88 13.53 19.00
N ASN A 124 -10.36 13.20 20.18
CA ASN A 124 -11.10 13.35 21.44
C ASN A 124 -12.46 12.64 21.47
N ALA A 125 -12.54 11.44 20.89
CA ALA A 125 -13.78 10.67 20.74
C ALA A 125 -14.90 11.42 19.97
N VAL A 126 -14.53 12.34 19.09
CA VAL A 126 -15.44 13.04 18.16
C VAL A 126 -14.92 12.89 16.75
N VAL A 127 -15.82 12.72 15.80
CA VAL A 127 -15.49 12.70 14.36
C VAL A 127 -15.91 14.03 13.75
N TYR A 128 -15.01 14.59 12.96
CA TYR A 128 -15.19 15.85 12.26
C TYR A 128 -15.06 15.64 10.76
N ARG A 129 -15.76 16.44 9.97
CA ARG A 129 -15.48 16.64 8.55
C ARG A 129 -14.71 17.96 8.39
N ILE A 130 -13.67 17.93 7.55
CA ILE A 130 -12.81 19.09 7.29
C ILE A 130 -12.95 19.49 5.82
N ASP A 131 -13.02 20.79 5.57
CA ASP A 131 -12.79 21.35 4.23
C ASP A 131 -11.26 21.47 4.02
N PRO A 132 -10.67 20.69 3.10
CA PRO A 132 -9.22 20.68 2.91
C PRO A 132 -8.67 21.97 2.30
N ALA A 133 -9.52 22.84 1.72
CA ALA A 133 -9.10 24.11 1.14
C ALA A 133 -8.99 25.23 2.18
N THR A 134 -9.86 25.20 3.21
CA THR A 134 -9.99 26.30 4.18
C THR A 134 -9.67 25.90 5.62
N ALA A 135 -9.54 24.60 5.89
CA ALA A 135 -9.43 23.99 7.22
C ALA A 135 -10.69 24.20 8.11
N ALA A 136 -11.80 24.63 7.53
CA ALA A 136 -13.07 24.72 8.27
C ALA A 136 -13.52 23.32 8.69
N THR A 137 -13.95 23.18 9.97
CA THR A 137 -14.38 21.90 10.53
C THR A 137 -15.85 21.91 10.91
N ALA A 138 -16.49 20.74 10.74
CA ALA A 138 -17.86 20.50 11.22
C ALA A 138 -17.86 19.20 12.02
N ALA A 139 -18.22 19.27 13.30
CA ALA A 139 -18.41 18.10 14.14
C ALA A 139 -19.61 17.28 13.63
N LEU A 140 -19.41 15.98 13.44
CA LEU A 140 -20.49 15.05 13.12
C LEU A 140 -21.12 14.53 14.41
N GLY A 141 -20.31 14.26 15.43
CA GLY A 141 -20.74 13.78 16.74
C GLY A 141 -19.71 12.88 17.41
N GLY A 142 -20.08 12.36 18.58
CA GLY A 142 -19.22 11.46 19.34
C GLY A 142 -19.06 10.09 18.71
N SER A 143 -17.82 9.61 18.62
CA SER A 143 -17.53 8.23 18.19
C SER A 143 -17.85 7.19 19.28
N GLY A 144 -17.87 7.60 20.54
CA GLY A 144 -17.87 6.71 21.71
C GLY A 144 -16.44 6.34 22.11
N PRO A 145 -15.75 5.43 21.40
CA PRO A 145 -14.33 5.14 21.67
C PRO A 145 -13.42 6.29 21.20
N ALA A 146 -12.25 6.40 21.82
CA ALA A 146 -11.15 7.21 21.32
C ALA A 146 -10.47 6.46 20.17
N LEU A 147 -10.54 7.04 18.97
CA LEU A 147 -9.94 6.49 17.76
C LEU A 147 -8.59 7.14 17.52
N SER A 148 -7.55 6.34 17.29
CA SER A 148 -6.21 6.82 16.98
C SER A 148 -5.95 6.83 15.47
N GLY A 149 -6.57 5.94 14.71
CA GLY A 149 -6.45 5.87 13.24
C GLY A 149 -7.81 5.87 12.57
N LEU A 150 -7.87 6.49 11.38
CA LEU A 150 -9.00 6.41 10.45
C LEU A 150 -8.53 5.91 9.08
N ALA A 151 -9.41 5.18 8.40
CA ALA A 151 -9.17 4.70 7.04
C ALA A 151 -10.43 4.82 6.17
N GLY A 152 -10.27 5.34 4.96
CA GLY A 152 -11.35 5.44 3.98
C GLY A 152 -11.15 4.46 2.82
N VAL A 153 -12.08 3.52 2.64
CA VAL A 153 -12.13 2.61 1.48
C VAL A 153 -13.54 2.63 0.87
N ALA A 154 -13.74 1.86 -0.19
CA ALA A 154 -15.08 1.69 -0.75
C ALA A 154 -16.06 1.12 0.30
N PRO A 155 -17.35 1.51 0.27
CA PRO A 155 -18.37 0.94 1.14
C PRO A 155 -18.39 -0.60 1.09
N THR A 156 -18.59 -1.23 2.26
CA THR A 156 -18.75 -2.67 2.39
C THR A 156 -20.11 -3.02 3.00
N ALA A 157 -20.51 -4.28 2.96
CA ALA A 157 -21.75 -4.73 3.60
C ALA A 157 -21.71 -4.51 5.13
N THR A 158 -20.54 -4.63 5.75
CA THR A 158 -20.31 -4.44 7.19
C THR A 158 -20.12 -2.98 7.58
N CYS A 159 -19.71 -2.12 6.63
CA CYS A 159 -19.51 -0.69 6.83
C CYS A 159 -19.97 0.11 5.60
N PRO A 160 -21.27 0.48 5.53
CA PRO A 160 -21.84 1.18 4.38
C PRO A 160 -21.28 2.58 4.14
N SER A 161 -20.64 3.19 5.14
CA SER A 161 -19.95 4.48 4.99
C SER A 161 -18.58 4.33 4.31
N GLY A 162 -17.95 3.15 4.36
CA GLY A 162 -16.57 2.93 3.95
C GLY A 162 -15.53 3.66 4.83
N LEU A 163 -15.95 4.21 5.96
CA LEU A 163 -15.07 4.87 6.92
C LEU A 163 -14.84 3.95 8.12
N PHE A 164 -13.59 3.55 8.31
CA PHE A 164 -13.16 2.66 9.38
C PHE A 164 -12.29 3.40 10.38
N GLY A 165 -12.27 2.92 11.62
CA GLY A 165 -11.40 3.44 12.67
C GLY A 165 -10.84 2.34 13.55
N MET A 166 -9.68 2.58 14.13
CA MET A 166 -9.08 1.71 15.14
C MET A 166 -8.89 2.45 16.44
N GLY A 167 -9.25 1.81 17.53
CA GLY A 167 -9.12 2.38 18.87
C GLY A 167 -7.67 2.36 19.35
N GLY A 168 -7.28 3.43 20.05
CA GLY A 168 -6.04 3.52 20.82
C GLY A 168 -6.29 3.35 22.32
N ASN A 169 -5.22 3.38 23.11
CA ASN A 169 -5.26 3.34 24.57
C ASN A 169 -6.17 2.23 25.15
N GLY A 170 -7.35 2.56 25.68
CA GLY A 170 -8.27 1.60 26.31
C GLY A 170 -9.00 0.68 25.34
N ASP A 171 -9.01 1.01 24.06
CA ASP A 171 -9.70 0.26 22.98
C ASP A 171 -8.74 -0.36 21.98
N ARG A 172 -7.53 -0.70 22.40
CA ARG A 172 -6.48 -1.26 21.56
C ARG A 172 -6.94 -2.45 20.74
N GLY A 173 -6.59 -2.46 19.48
CA GLY A 173 -6.90 -3.55 18.54
C GLY A 173 -8.37 -3.67 18.16
N LYS A 174 -9.27 -2.84 18.71
CA LYS A 174 -10.67 -2.83 18.28
C LYS A 174 -10.84 -2.06 17.00
N PHE A 175 -11.60 -2.64 16.08
CA PHE A 175 -11.84 -2.11 14.75
C PHE A 175 -13.31 -1.77 14.56
N TYR A 176 -13.58 -0.58 14.05
CA TYR A 176 -14.90 0.04 14.02
C TYR A 176 -15.32 0.49 12.64
N CYS A 177 -16.62 0.46 12.36
CA CYS A 177 -17.26 1.21 11.28
C CYS A 177 -17.77 2.55 11.83
N ILE A 178 -17.49 3.63 11.13
CA ILE A 178 -17.86 4.99 11.53
C ILE A 178 -19.04 5.48 10.69
N ASN A 179 -20.10 5.92 11.33
CA ASN A 179 -21.23 6.56 10.65
C ASN A 179 -20.86 8.00 10.26
N THR A 180 -20.79 8.29 8.98
CA THR A 180 -20.39 9.60 8.46
C THR A 180 -21.43 10.71 8.62
N ASN A 181 -22.64 10.39 9.09
CA ASN A 181 -23.68 11.39 9.41
C ASN A 181 -23.69 11.77 10.89
N THR A 182 -23.32 10.85 11.78
CA THR A 182 -23.45 11.03 13.24
C THR A 182 -22.12 10.94 14.00
N GLY A 183 -21.04 10.51 13.32
CA GLY A 183 -19.74 10.26 13.97
C GLY A 183 -19.67 8.97 14.80
N ALA A 184 -20.81 8.31 15.08
CA ALA A 184 -20.86 7.14 15.94
C ALA A 184 -20.07 5.95 15.37
N ALA A 185 -19.29 5.28 16.22
CA ALA A 185 -18.52 4.09 15.88
C ALA A 185 -19.26 2.82 16.32
N THR A 186 -19.37 1.86 15.41
CA THR A 186 -19.90 0.52 15.66
C THR A 186 -18.76 -0.49 15.64
N LEU A 187 -18.58 -1.25 16.72
CA LEU A 187 -17.56 -2.28 16.81
C LEU A 187 -17.81 -3.38 15.77
N LEU A 188 -16.82 -3.66 14.93
CA LEU A 188 -16.81 -4.79 13.98
C LEU A 188 -16.13 -6.03 14.59
N GLY A 189 -15.06 -5.83 15.36
CA GLY A 189 -14.32 -6.90 16.02
C GLY A 189 -12.99 -6.42 16.59
N SER A 190 -12.18 -7.40 17.02
CA SER A 190 -10.82 -7.16 17.52
C SER A 190 -9.81 -7.79 16.59
N LEU A 191 -8.75 -7.05 16.27
CA LEU A 191 -7.64 -7.48 15.44
C LEU A 191 -6.53 -8.10 16.30
N GLY A 192 -5.69 -8.96 15.69
CA GLY A 192 -4.54 -9.56 16.38
C GLY A 192 -3.51 -8.51 16.83
N PRO A 193 -3.04 -7.57 16.02
CA PRO A 193 -2.24 -6.44 16.44
C PRO A 193 -3.05 -5.53 17.39
N SER A 194 -2.43 -5.18 18.50
CA SER A 194 -3.05 -4.38 19.57
C SER A 194 -2.11 -3.24 19.98
N PRO A 195 -1.74 -2.34 19.02
CA PRO A 195 -0.82 -1.24 19.29
C PRO A 195 -1.40 -0.25 20.27
N LEU A 196 -0.52 0.49 20.94
CA LEU A 196 -0.91 1.58 21.85
C LEU A 196 -1.59 2.70 21.08
N ASP A 197 -1.02 3.01 19.93
CA ASP A 197 -1.50 3.99 18.96
C ASP A 197 -1.23 3.49 17.55
N VAL A 198 -2.01 3.94 16.56
CA VAL A 198 -1.95 3.44 15.19
C VAL A 198 -2.32 4.53 14.19
N GLY A 199 -1.48 4.68 13.17
CA GLY A 199 -1.89 5.35 11.93
C GLY A 199 -2.61 4.37 11.02
N LEU A 200 -3.76 4.76 10.47
CA LEU A 200 -4.50 3.96 9.48
C LEU A 200 -4.73 4.77 8.21
N ASP A 201 -4.78 4.08 7.09
CA ASP A 201 -5.37 4.60 5.85
C ASP A 201 -5.85 3.46 4.95
N GLY A 202 -6.71 3.79 3.98
CA GLY A 202 -7.27 2.83 3.04
C GLY A 202 -6.48 2.78 1.73
N ASP A 203 -6.25 1.58 1.21
CA ASP A 203 -5.77 1.40 -0.15
C ASP A 203 -6.95 1.35 -1.14
N PRO A 204 -7.16 2.38 -1.95
CA PRO A 204 -8.29 2.42 -2.87
C PRO A 204 -8.19 1.40 -4.01
N ALA A 205 -7.00 0.85 -4.26
CA ALA A 205 -6.80 -0.13 -5.33
C ALA A 205 -7.26 -1.53 -4.92
N THR A 206 -7.07 -1.90 -3.66
CA THR A 206 -7.40 -3.24 -3.15
C THR A 206 -8.59 -3.25 -2.20
N GLY A 207 -8.95 -2.09 -1.62
CA GLY A 207 -9.95 -1.99 -0.56
C GLY A 207 -9.44 -2.45 0.82
N ALA A 208 -8.16 -2.80 0.95
CA ALA A 208 -7.54 -3.14 2.22
C ALA A 208 -7.35 -1.88 3.08
N VAL A 209 -7.44 -2.05 4.39
CA VAL A 209 -7.02 -1.04 5.36
C VAL A 209 -5.61 -1.36 5.82
N TRP A 210 -4.70 -0.39 5.68
CA TRP A 210 -3.33 -0.52 6.15
C TRP A 210 -3.15 0.21 7.47
N GLY A 211 -2.30 -0.35 8.32
CA GLY A 211 -1.93 0.22 9.61
C GLY A 211 -0.44 0.30 9.82
N ILE A 212 -0.02 1.27 10.63
CA ILE A 212 1.33 1.36 11.18
C ILE A 212 1.23 1.62 12.67
N SER A 213 1.97 0.84 13.49
CA SER A 213 1.94 0.99 14.94
C SER A 213 2.98 1.99 15.45
N ASN A 214 2.63 2.68 16.54
CA ASN A 214 3.54 3.54 17.30
C ASN A 214 4.50 2.76 18.23
N ASP A 215 4.47 1.43 18.19
CA ASP A 215 5.32 0.60 19.04
C ASP A 215 6.82 0.77 18.68
N GLU A 216 7.69 0.30 19.58
CA GLU A 216 9.13 0.20 19.36
C GLU A 216 9.57 -1.29 19.46
N PRO A 217 9.85 -1.95 18.33
CA PRO A 217 9.81 -1.46 16.96
C PRO A 217 8.38 -1.35 16.41
N GLY A 218 8.16 -0.41 15.50
CA GLY A 218 6.91 -0.25 14.79
C GLY A 218 6.65 -1.40 13.80
N GLN A 219 5.38 -1.65 13.52
CA GLN A 219 4.94 -2.66 12.56
C GLN A 219 3.99 -2.05 11.56
N VAL A 220 4.10 -2.44 10.30
CA VAL A 220 3.06 -2.28 9.29
C VAL A 220 2.22 -3.54 9.21
N PHE A 221 0.94 -3.41 8.89
CA PHE A 221 0.03 -4.53 8.69
C PHE A 221 -1.13 -4.14 7.77
N ALA A 222 -1.75 -5.13 7.13
CA ALA A 222 -2.95 -4.97 6.34
C ALA A 222 -4.13 -5.68 7.00
N VAL A 223 -5.32 -5.07 6.91
CA VAL A 223 -6.59 -5.61 7.39
C VAL A 223 -7.54 -5.72 6.21
N ASP A 224 -8.14 -6.88 6.02
CA ASP A 224 -9.34 -7.03 5.20
C ASP A 224 -10.54 -6.52 6.03
N PRO A 225 -11.19 -5.42 5.63
CA PRO A 225 -12.23 -4.81 6.45
C PRO A 225 -13.55 -5.60 6.51
N VAL A 226 -13.68 -6.68 5.72
CA VAL A 226 -14.86 -7.55 5.71
C VAL A 226 -14.66 -8.77 6.60
N SER A 227 -13.55 -9.49 6.42
CA SER A 227 -13.23 -10.70 7.21
C SER A 227 -12.48 -10.41 8.50
N LEU A 228 -11.97 -9.19 8.68
CA LEU A 228 -11.10 -8.77 9.78
C LEU A 228 -9.78 -9.57 9.86
N SER A 229 -9.41 -10.23 8.77
CA SER A 229 -8.13 -10.94 8.70
C SER A 229 -6.97 -9.96 8.58
N VAL A 230 -5.91 -10.22 9.34
CA VAL A 230 -4.68 -9.43 9.34
C VAL A 230 -3.61 -10.16 8.56
N SER A 231 -2.90 -9.44 7.71
CA SER A 231 -1.81 -9.95 6.87
C SER A 231 -0.68 -8.92 6.75
N ASN A 232 0.41 -9.28 6.07
CA ASN A 232 1.55 -8.39 5.80
C ASN A 232 2.12 -7.70 7.04
N VAL A 233 2.21 -8.45 8.17
CA VAL A 233 2.79 -7.92 9.41
C VAL A 233 4.31 -7.91 9.29
N ASN A 234 4.90 -6.71 9.14
CA ASN A 234 6.34 -6.53 8.97
C ASN A 234 6.85 -5.42 9.89
N THR A 235 8.06 -5.64 10.45
CA THR A 235 8.75 -4.63 11.25
C THR A 235 9.21 -3.48 10.37
N VAL A 236 8.98 -2.24 10.81
CA VAL A 236 9.49 -1.06 10.10
C VAL A 236 10.99 -0.93 10.29
N THR A 237 11.72 -0.79 9.19
CA THR A 237 13.18 -0.69 9.19
C THR A 237 13.67 0.50 8.38
N LEU A 238 14.70 1.17 8.87
CA LEU A 238 15.44 2.23 8.17
C LEU A 238 16.91 1.79 8.04
N ALA A 239 17.41 1.68 6.82
CA ALA A 239 18.77 1.18 6.55
C ALA A 239 19.08 -0.15 7.28
N GLY A 240 18.09 -1.05 7.32
CA GLY A 240 18.20 -2.38 7.96
C GLY A 240 18.09 -2.38 9.49
N LYS A 241 17.86 -1.23 10.14
CA LYS A 241 17.63 -1.14 11.59
C LYS A 241 16.14 -0.98 11.87
N ALA A 242 15.62 -1.72 12.84
CA ALA A 242 14.24 -1.56 13.30
C ALA A 242 14.04 -0.19 13.93
N ILE A 243 12.93 0.46 13.60
CA ILE A 243 12.52 1.76 14.11
C ILE A 243 11.03 1.76 14.43
N GLY A 244 10.59 2.69 15.28
CA GLY A 244 9.18 2.84 15.65
C GLY A 244 8.82 4.30 15.91
N GLY A 245 7.75 4.55 16.67
CA GLY A 245 7.29 5.90 17.00
C GLY A 245 6.56 6.57 15.83
N PHE A 246 5.83 5.79 15.02
CA PHE A 246 4.99 6.29 13.92
C PHE A 246 3.57 6.54 14.42
N GLU A 247 3.02 7.73 14.15
CA GLU A 247 1.73 8.17 14.72
C GLU A 247 0.65 8.42 13.67
N SER A 248 0.97 8.21 12.39
CA SER A 248 0.09 8.54 11.28
C SER A 248 0.37 7.65 10.08
N LEU A 249 -0.61 7.50 9.19
CA LEU A 249 -0.40 6.81 7.91
C LEU A 249 -1.24 7.47 6.83
N ALA A 250 -0.63 7.63 5.66
CA ALA A 250 -1.33 7.99 4.44
C ALA A 250 -0.86 7.08 3.30
N ILE A 251 -1.77 6.40 2.62
CA ILE A 251 -1.47 5.46 1.53
C ILE A 251 -1.52 6.19 0.19
N ALA A 252 -0.40 6.15 -0.55
CA ALA A 252 -0.35 6.68 -1.91
C ALA A 252 -1.32 5.93 -2.81
N ARG A 253 -2.12 6.68 -3.58
CA ARG A 253 -3.04 6.11 -4.56
C ARG A 253 -2.24 5.60 -5.76
N THR A 254 -2.47 4.35 -6.18
CA THR A 254 -1.84 3.79 -7.38
C THR A 254 -2.16 4.67 -8.60
N GLY A 255 -1.11 5.11 -9.31
CA GLY A 255 -1.25 5.98 -10.49
C GLY A 255 -1.21 7.48 -10.22
N THR A 256 -1.26 7.93 -8.96
CA THR A 256 -0.90 9.29 -8.56
C THR A 256 0.40 9.21 -7.77
N ALA A 257 1.54 9.54 -8.39
CA ALA A 257 2.69 9.93 -7.60
C ALA A 257 2.21 11.07 -6.67
N ALA A 258 2.54 11.02 -5.37
CA ALA A 258 2.29 12.17 -4.50
C ALA A 258 2.89 13.40 -5.19
N VAL A 259 2.15 14.50 -5.23
CA VAL A 259 2.56 15.70 -5.99
C VAL A 259 3.96 16.09 -5.53
N GLY A 260 4.91 15.96 -6.44
CA GLY A 260 6.32 16.20 -6.17
C GLY A 260 7.19 14.96 -5.93
N ASP A 261 6.65 13.74 -5.93
CA ASP A 261 7.53 12.57 -6.09
C ASP A 261 8.12 12.60 -7.52
N PRO A 262 9.45 12.62 -7.68
CA PRO A 262 9.98 12.20 -8.95
C PRO A 262 9.45 10.77 -9.14
N VAL A 263 8.83 10.49 -10.28
CA VAL A 263 8.57 9.12 -10.70
C VAL A 263 9.92 8.42 -10.57
N ILE A 264 10.17 7.74 -9.47
CA ILE A 264 11.21 6.74 -9.40
C ILE A 264 10.61 5.62 -10.24
N GLU A 265 10.70 5.79 -11.55
CA GLU A 265 10.73 4.65 -12.43
C GLU A 265 11.72 3.69 -11.74
N PRO A 266 11.28 2.50 -11.28
CA PRO A 266 12.22 1.55 -10.67
C PRO A 266 13.33 1.49 -11.70
N ALA A 267 14.56 1.88 -11.28
CA ALA A 267 15.72 1.92 -12.18
C ALA A 267 15.59 0.64 -12.95
N ALA A 268 15.29 0.77 -14.25
CA ALA A 268 14.97 -0.38 -15.09
C ALA A 268 16.17 -1.27 -14.84
N ALA A 269 15.98 -2.30 -14.02
CA ALA A 269 17.01 -3.30 -13.80
C ALA A 269 17.35 -3.64 -15.23
N ALA A 270 18.58 -3.32 -15.65
CA ALA A 270 19.00 -3.48 -17.03
C ALA A 270 18.56 -4.89 -17.37
N ILE A 271 17.40 -4.99 -18.02
CA ILE A 271 16.86 -6.28 -18.45
C ILE A 271 17.91 -6.70 -19.44
N PRO A 272 18.73 -7.74 -19.15
CA PRO A 272 19.67 -8.21 -20.13
C PRO A 272 18.82 -8.43 -21.37
N ASP A 273 19.22 -7.80 -22.51
CA ASP A 273 18.45 -7.81 -23.75
C ASP A 273 17.87 -9.20 -23.96
N ILE A 274 16.62 -9.38 -23.51
CA ILE A 274 15.87 -10.60 -23.82
C ILE A 274 15.55 -10.46 -25.30
N PRO A 275 16.12 -11.31 -26.17
CA PRO A 275 15.83 -11.23 -27.60
C PRO A 275 14.31 -11.17 -27.77
N THR A 276 13.80 -10.09 -28.38
CA THR A 276 12.36 -9.90 -28.57
C THR A 276 11.77 -11.18 -29.18
N LEU A 277 10.53 -11.52 -28.82
CA LEU A 277 9.84 -12.72 -29.32
C LEU A 277 9.97 -12.92 -30.84
N GLY A 278 10.26 -11.84 -31.60
CA GLY A 278 10.56 -11.89 -33.03
C GLY A 278 11.91 -12.54 -33.42
N GLN A 279 12.88 -12.62 -32.51
CA GLN A 279 14.18 -13.23 -32.80
C GLN A 279 14.22 -14.73 -32.46
N TRP A 280 13.46 -15.18 -31.51
CA TRP A 280 13.39 -16.59 -31.11
C TRP A 280 12.85 -17.52 -32.22
N PRO A 281 11.77 -17.18 -32.95
CA PRO A 281 11.30 -17.98 -34.07
C PRO A 281 12.33 -18.07 -35.20
N LEU A 282 13.07 -16.97 -35.46
CA LEU A 282 14.13 -16.97 -36.49
C LEU A 282 15.34 -17.83 -36.10
N MET A 283 15.73 -17.81 -34.83
CA MET A 283 16.80 -18.69 -34.33
C MET A 283 16.38 -20.17 -34.36
N LEU A 284 15.14 -20.49 -33.98
CA LEU A 284 14.60 -21.85 -34.10
C LEU A 284 14.48 -22.30 -35.53
N LEU A 285 14.08 -21.44 -36.46
CA LEU A 285 13.99 -21.74 -37.87
C LEU A 285 15.38 -22.00 -38.49
N ALA A 286 16.38 -21.20 -38.10
CA ALA A 286 17.77 -21.38 -38.53
C ALA A 286 18.38 -22.69 -38.00
N LEU A 287 17.94 -23.19 -36.88
CA LEU A 287 18.40 -24.46 -36.30
C LEU A 287 17.69 -25.69 -36.92
N LEU A 288 16.39 -25.54 -37.26
CA LEU A 288 15.57 -26.63 -37.80
C LEU A 288 15.80 -26.87 -39.32
N LEU A 289 16.10 -25.84 -40.11
CA LEU A 289 16.33 -25.96 -41.53
C LEU A 289 17.49 -26.91 -41.90
N PRO A 290 18.68 -26.85 -41.28
CA PRO A 290 19.76 -27.79 -41.58
C PRO A 290 19.44 -29.22 -41.12
N LEU A 291 18.66 -29.41 -40.05
CA LEU A 291 18.21 -30.71 -39.58
C LEU A 291 17.24 -31.39 -40.57
N ALA A 292 16.33 -30.61 -41.16
CA ALA A 292 15.40 -31.10 -42.19
C ALA A 292 16.15 -31.49 -43.47
N ALA A 293 17.17 -30.74 -43.90
CA ALA A 293 18.00 -31.06 -45.06
C ALA A 293 18.79 -32.37 -44.87
N LEU A 294 19.31 -32.62 -43.67
CA LEU A 294 20.01 -33.87 -43.31
C LEU A 294 19.07 -35.08 -43.30
N ALA A 295 17.80 -34.92 -42.99
CA ALA A 295 16.81 -35.99 -42.98
C ALA A 295 16.40 -36.41 -44.40
N VAL A 296 16.32 -35.47 -45.33
CA VAL A 296 15.94 -35.72 -46.72
C VAL A 296 17.07 -36.44 -47.48
N THR A 297 18.34 -36.20 -47.20
CA THR A 297 19.49 -36.85 -47.85
C THR A 297 19.74 -38.27 -47.40
N ARG A 298 19.07 -38.78 -46.36
CA ARG A 298 19.23 -40.15 -45.83
C ARG A 298 18.08 -41.10 -46.15
N ALA A 299 17.16 -40.73 -47.04
CA ALA A 299 16.11 -41.65 -47.47
C ALA A 299 16.74 -42.74 -48.36
N PRO A 300 16.61 -44.05 -48.02
CA PRO A 300 17.14 -45.12 -48.86
C PRO A 300 16.30 -45.23 -50.14
N VAL A 301 16.99 -45.21 -51.27
CA VAL A 301 16.39 -45.52 -52.60
C VAL A 301 16.05 -47.01 -52.58
N THR A 302 14.80 -47.39 -52.42
CA THR A 302 14.32 -48.76 -52.60
C THR A 302 14.15 -49.04 -54.11
N ASN A 303 15.13 -49.73 -54.71
CA ASN A 303 15.05 -50.25 -56.05
C ASN A 303 14.12 -51.47 -56.11
N SER A 304 12.92 -51.26 -56.62
CA SER A 304 11.96 -52.32 -56.90
C SER A 304 12.23 -52.95 -58.22
N LEU A 305 13.01 -54.04 -58.24
CA LEU A 305 13.16 -54.95 -59.44
C LEU A 305 11.94 -55.83 -59.49
N ARG A 306 11.00 -55.51 -60.37
CA ARG A 306 9.91 -56.37 -60.80
C ARG A 306 10.53 -57.50 -61.73
N ARG A 307 10.51 -58.77 -61.26
CA ARG A 307 10.69 -59.91 -62.11
C ARG A 307 9.30 -60.40 -62.58
N HIS A 308 9.13 -60.38 -63.89
CA HIS A 308 8.14 -61.21 -64.61
C HIS A 308 8.56 -62.71 -64.64
N ARG A 309 7.70 -63.53 -64.14
CA ARG A 309 7.26 -64.82 -64.80
C ARG A 309 5.95 -65.26 -64.17
#